data_6fb04853445b26d8e7a1a3f0a0687824
#
_entry.id   6fb04853445b26d8e7a1a3f0a0687824
#
_cell.length_a   1.000
_cell.length_b   1.000
_cell.length_c   1.000
_cell.angle_alpha   90.00
_cell.angle_beta   90.00
_cell.angle_gamma   90.00
#
_symmetry.space_group_name_H-M   'P 1'
#
loop_
_entity.id
_entity.type
_entity.pdbx_description
1 polymer ?
#
loop_
_entity_poly.entity_id
_entity_poly.type
_entity_poly.pdbx_seq_one_letter_code
_entity_poly.pdbx_strand_id
1 'polypeptide(L)'
;MIMRLDSTVSDCAGGDGVQGGGGGGGVGGGQGGGRGGGWGGGRGTAEPEVPACSTPRKSKRIVVVSPSSGSVLKKSRKTTPQKASRTKERGTTAAAGTSLASRPVPLRYPDYPSLQPGQHTLSNKYMCAVGNWMTECSRISKLEKQAHRKDIPTLRGEPKDPRTADAVVSSEDKAMVGRVACSVVGVKSKKPDGELVSQCTGIVVGLDGVNKCAKILTAASLVCDFEGELHDPTLMLSVHLPNKVVTEGRLLHFNVHYGVALLEILGDFQLQVLSFGSSTNYGMDVFVLARDESMSLMVRHGKISWLYYPMLWNNHCMFLSCDIPQGASGGPVIDHDGNFVAIALVNNPSPVVIPVSTIRTCIDMWLQFSRVARPILGMQLEAVELLDVSRQEELRRDYNVTGGFVVNQVNVDSTAETLGIRRGDVIVFQDTDSCTSPQLENYLLSLGWGYLQGIRLTADLKVEVHNLMDSYRESITFPLQFSDASRRVD
;
A
#
# COMPACT_ATOMS: atom_id res chain seq x y z
N MET A 1 10.48 17.14 23.46
CA MET A 1 10.73 16.70 24.83
C MET A 1 9.79 15.54 25.11
N ILE A 2 10.23 14.33 24.81
CA ILE A 2 9.44 13.09 24.94
C ILE A 2 9.85 12.44 26.24
N MET A 3 8.91 12.32 27.18
CA MET A 3 9.13 11.57 28.43
C MET A 3 9.26 10.11 28.10
N ARG A 4 10.41 9.53 28.47
CA ARG A 4 10.60 8.08 28.55
C ARG A 4 9.72 7.54 29.70
N LEU A 5 8.86 6.60 29.39
CA LEU A 5 8.26 5.70 30.39
C LEU A 5 9.14 4.46 30.47
N ASP A 6 10.01 4.43 31.48
CA ASP A 6 10.72 3.22 31.90
C ASP A 6 9.69 2.31 32.59
N SER A 7 9.47 1.15 32.01
CA SER A 7 8.74 0.05 32.62
C SER A 7 9.67 -0.73 33.52
N THR A 8 9.73 -0.37 34.79
CA THR A 8 10.28 -1.23 35.85
C THR A 8 9.16 -2.12 36.39
N VAL A 9 9.22 -3.37 36.04
CA VAL A 9 8.52 -4.45 36.73
C VAL A 9 9.17 -4.63 38.09
N SER A 10 8.43 -4.40 39.16
CA SER A 10 8.81 -4.71 40.53
C SER A 10 7.95 -5.86 41.01
N ASP A 11 8.57 -7.03 41.11
CA ASP A 11 8.09 -8.15 41.90
C ASP A 11 8.04 -7.77 43.39
N CYS A 12 6.88 -7.97 44.03
CA CYS A 12 6.81 -8.15 45.48
C CYS A 12 5.85 -9.26 45.81
N ALA A 13 6.45 -10.31 46.34
CA ALA A 13 5.79 -11.44 46.98
C ALA A 13 5.40 -11.11 48.43
N GLY A 14 4.26 -11.68 48.88
CA GLY A 14 4.14 -12.27 50.20
C GLY A 14 3.54 -11.43 51.32
N GLY A 15 2.48 -11.93 51.95
CA GLY A 15 2.15 -11.59 53.33
C GLY A 15 0.68 -11.70 53.69
N ASP A 16 0.34 -12.84 54.21
CA ASP A 16 -0.78 -13.26 55.04
C ASP A 16 -1.56 -12.22 55.85
N GLY A 17 -2.92 -12.48 55.98
CA GLY A 17 -3.46 -12.32 57.30
C GLY A 17 -4.85 -11.74 57.47
N VAL A 18 -5.85 -12.63 57.68
CA VAL A 18 -6.87 -12.59 58.76
C VAL A 18 -8.12 -11.72 58.64
N GLN A 19 -9.24 -12.42 58.47
CA GLN A 19 -10.54 -12.43 59.19
C GLN A 19 -11.35 -11.16 59.47
N GLY A 20 -12.67 -11.38 59.19
CA GLY A 20 -13.80 -10.82 60.00
C GLY A 20 -14.77 -10.03 59.16
N GLY A 21 -15.94 -10.52 58.77
CA GLY A 21 -17.07 -10.76 59.60
C GLY A 21 -18.25 -9.87 59.26
N GLY A 22 -19.38 -10.44 58.85
CA GLY A 22 -20.71 -10.00 59.26
C GLY A 22 -21.47 -9.08 58.30
N GLY A 23 -22.52 -9.57 57.62
CA GLY A 23 -23.85 -9.61 58.13
C GLY A 23 -24.86 -8.80 57.35
N GLY A 24 -25.92 -9.46 56.90
CA GLY A 24 -27.29 -8.99 56.82
C GLY A 24 -27.67 -8.17 55.59
N GLY A 25 -28.58 -8.54 54.71
CA GLY A 25 -29.91 -9.05 54.90
C GLY A 25 -30.93 -8.07 54.34
N GLY A 26 -31.91 -8.56 53.48
CA GLY A 26 -33.14 -7.82 53.21
C GLY A 26 -33.50 -7.76 51.70
N VAL A 27 -34.14 -8.64 51.17
CA VAL A 27 -35.47 -9.06 50.76
C VAL A 27 -36.51 -7.93 50.56
N GLY A 28 -37.18 -7.98 49.36
CA GLY A 28 -38.42 -7.33 49.02
C GLY A 28 -38.40 -6.91 47.55
N GLY A 29 -39.12 -7.45 46.61
CA GLY A 29 -40.46 -8.08 46.59
C GLY A 29 -41.48 -7.03 46.16
N GLY A 30 -41.96 -7.08 44.90
CA GLY A 30 -43.06 -6.25 44.49
C GLY A 30 -43.46 -6.43 43.05
N GLN A 31 -44.40 -7.34 42.82
CA GLN A 31 -45.19 -7.55 41.60
C GLN A 31 -46.29 -6.52 41.45
N GLY A 32 -46.75 -6.29 40.20
CA GLY A 32 -48.06 -5.75 39.85
C GLY A 32 -47.98 -5.03 38.55
N GLY A 33 -48.55 -5.35 37.43
CA GLY A 33 -49.83 -6.00 37.15
C GLY A 33 -50.78 -4.99 36.58
N GLY A 34 -51.19 -5.14 35.31
CA GLY A 34 -52.51 -4.72 34.90
C GLY A 34 -52.63 -3.82 33.67
N ARG A 35 -53.00 -4.42 32.50
CA ARG A 35 -54.21 -4.13 31.67
C ARG A 35 -54.37 -2.68 31.20
N GLY A 36 -54.56 -2.30 29.89
CA GLY A 36 -55.45 -2.91 28.90
C GLY A 36 -56.39 -1.82 28.39
N GLY A 37 -56.63 -1.72 27.08
CA GLY A 37 -57.61 -0.83 26.43
C GLY A 37 -56.96 -0.11 25.26
N GLY A 38 -57.22 -0.34 24.07
CA GLY A 38 -58.15 -0.74 23.09
C GLY A 38 -59.12 0.40 22.64
N TRP A 39 -59.27 0.59 21.32
CA TRP A 39 -60.19 1.40 20.52
C TRP A 39 -59.41 2.49 19.77
N GLY A 40 -59.42 2.65 18.45
CA GLY A 40 -60.39 2.26 17.43
C GLY A 40 -60.54 3.40 16.43
N GLY A 41 -60.26 3.13 15.17
CA GLY A 41 -61.03 3.66 14.06
C GLY A 41 -60.66 5.03 13.47
N GLY A 42 -60.40 5.01 12.14
CA GLY A 42 -60.82 6.09 11.31
C GLY A 42 -59.84 6.55 10.24
N ARG A 43 -59.89 5.88 9.09
CA ARG A 43 -60.03 6.40 7.68
C ARG A 43 -59.43 7.77 7.32
N GLY A 44 -58.68 7.76 6.24
CA GLY A 44 -58.81 8.76 5.22
C GLY A 44 -57.52 9.14 4.52
N THR A 45 -57.19 8.46 3.44
CA THR A 45 -56.84 8.93 2.08
C THR A 45 -55.92 10.15 1.95
N ALA A 46 -54.77 9.99 1.36
CA ALA A 46 -54.41 10.49 0.03
C ALA A 46 -52.88 10.34 -0.18
N GLU A 47 -52.51 9.46 -1.08
CA GLU A 47 -51.22 9.49 -1.76
C GLU A 47 -51.22 10.65 -2.74
N PRO A 48 -50.13 11.34 -2.98
CA PRO A 48 -49.88 12.02 -4.22
C PRO A 48 -48.99 11.16 -5.13
N GLU A 49 -49.55 10.93 -6.29
CA GLU A 49 -48.96 10.28 -7.47
C GLU A 49 -47.63 10.90 -7.89
N VAL A 50 -46.68 10.01 -8.19
CA VAL A 50 -45.44 10.31 -8.90
C VAL A 50 -45.74 10.23 -10.40
N PRO A 51 -45.42 11.24 -11.23
CA PRO A 51 -45.59 11.11 -12.68
C PRO A 51 -44.46 10.25 -13.25
N ALA A 52 -44.89 9.17 -13.90
CA ALA A 52 -44.08 8.36 -14.78
C ALA A 52 -43.59 9.16 -15.99
N CYS A 53 -42.29 9.23 -16.19
CA CYS A 53 -41.72 9.70 -17.44
C CYS A 53 -41.28 8.54 -18.30
N SER A 54 -41.96 8.41 -19.43
CA SER A 54 -41.83 7.43 -20.49
C SER A 54 -40.46 7.44 -21.17
N THR A 55 -39.93 6.26 -21.42
CA THR A 55 -38.94 5.93 -22.45
C THR A 55 -39.56 6.03 -23.85
N PRO A 56 -38.79 6.17 -24.97
CA PRO A 56 -37.76 5.22 -25.36
C PRO A 56 -36.50 5.83 -26.02
N ARG A 57 -35.35 5.34 -25.73
CA ARG A 57 -34.17 5.62 -26.55
C ARG A 57 -33.76 4.40 -27.35
N LYS A 58 -33.86 4.56 -28.65
CA LYS A 58 -33.43 3.64 -29.70
C LYS A 58 -31.91 3.39 -29.60
N SER A 59 -31.57 2.16 -29.43
CA SER A 59 -30.23 1.60 -29.60
C SER A 59 -29.78 1.77 -31.05
N LYS A 60 -28.72 2.55 -31.29
CA LYS A 60 -28.00 2.54 -32.56
C LYS A 60 -26.86 1.52 -32.45
N ARG A 61 -27.08 0.41 -33.11
CA ARG A 61 -26.11 -0.64 -33.40
C ARG A 61 -25.09 -0.05 -34.35
N ILE A 62 -23.85 0.14 -33.90
CA ILE A 62 -22.73 0.46 -34.78
C ILE A 62 -22.22 -0.86 -35.34
N VAL A 63 -22.42 -1.02 -36.62
CA VAL A 63 -21.84 -2.12 -37.42
C VAL A 63 -20.39 -1.72 -37.72
N VAL A 64 -19.45 -2.48 -37.18
CA VAL A 64 -18.05 -2.40 -37.58
C VAL A 64 -17.91 -3.21 -38.86
N VAL A 65 -17.68 -2.53 -39.96
CA VAL A 65 -17.34 -3.13 -41.27
C VAL A 65 -15.82 -3.33 -41.30
N SER A 66 -15.41 -4.57 -41.38
CA SER A 66 -14.04 -4.96 -41.70
C SER A 66 -13.83 -4.81 -43.23
N PRO A 67 -12.74 -4.26 -43.71
CA PRO A 67 -12.42 -4.38 -45.15
C PRO A 67 -11.67 -5.67 -45.44
N SER A 68 -12.30 -6.47 -46.26
CA SER A 68 -11.76 -7.67 -46.87
C SER A 68 -10.77 -7.33 -48.01
N SER A 69 -9.67 -8.06 -48.00
CA SER A 69 -8.97 -8.67 -49.15
C SER A 69 -9.01 -7.98 -50.52
N GLY A 70 -7.87 -7.63 -51.01
CA GLY A 70 -7.56 -7.45 -52.41
C GLY A 70 -6.27 -8.17 -52.78
N SER A 71 -6.45 -9.23 -53.52
CA SER A 71 -5.44 -10.12 -54.07
C SER A 71 -4.77 -9.54 -55.34
N VAL A 72 -3.68 -10.23 -55.75
CA VAL A 72 -3.11 -10.38 -57.13
C VAL A 72 -1.86 -9.52 -57.34
N LEU A 73 -0.72 -10.10 -57.57
CA LEU A 73 -0.17 -10.85 -58.72
C LEU A 73 1.29 -11.27 -58.52
N LYS A 74 1.48 -12.54 -58.75
CA LYS A 74 2.62 -13.28 -59.32
C LYS A 74 3.72 -12.49 -60.02
N LYS A 75 4.99 -12.87 -59.73
CA LYS A 75 5.88 -13.42 -60.78
C LYS A 75 7.13 -14.11 -60.22
N SER A 76 7.27 -15.29 -60.72
CA SER A 76 8.35 -16.29 -60.59
C SER A 76 9.63 -15.92 -61.32
N ARG A 77 10.78 -16.43 -60.87
CA ARG A 77 11.83 -17.15 -61.63
C ARG A 77 13.05 -17.35 -60.72
N LYS A 78 13.35 -18.64 -60.39
CA LYS A 78 14.36 -19.52 -61.01
C LYS A 78 15.75 -18.86 -61.13
N THR A 79 16.77 -19.40 -60.49
CA THR A 79 17.52 -20.62 -60.84
C THR A 79 18.70 -20.83 -59.89
N THR A 80 18.97 -22.08 -59.61
CA THR A 80 20.13 -22.73 -58.98
C THR A 80 21.32 -22.79 -60.01
N PRO A 81 22.44 -23.48 -59.73
CA PRO A 81 23.48 -23.48 -58.68
C PRO A 81 24.90 -23.41 -59.26
N GLN A 82 25.94 -23.34 -58.43
CA GLN A 82 27.27 -23.98 -58.72
C GLN A 82 28.24 -23.69 -57.59
N LYS A 83 28.68 -24.73 -56.92
CA LYS A 83 29.93 -25.50 -56.99
C LYS A 83 31.17 -24.81 -56.37
N ALA A 84 31.52 -25.35 -55.21
CA ALA A 84 32.80 -25.91 -54.80
C ALA A 84 34.11 -25.20 -55.17
N SER A 85 34.85 -24.83 -54.13
CA SER A 85 36.26 -25.26 -54.03
C SER A 85 36.76 -25.10 -52.56
N ARG A 86 37.26 -26.09 -52.10
CA ARG A 86 38.15 -26.60 -51.07
C ARG A 86 39.41 -25.71 -50.97
N THR A 87 39.72 -25.23 -49.73
CA THR A 87 41.12 -25.29 -49.25
C THR A 87 41.13 -25.35 -47.71
N LYS A 88 41.98 -26.21 -47.23
CA LYS A 88 42.39 -26.49 -45.84
C LYS A 88 43.20 -25.32 -45.28
N GLU A 89 43.14 -24.99 -44.01
CA GLU A 89 43.98 -25.42 -42.89
C GLU A 89 43.84 -24.54 -41.66
N ARG A 90 43.73 -25.24 -40.52
CA ARG A 90 44.37 -25.01 -39.22
C ARG A 90 44.18 -23.70 -38.45
N GLY A 91 43.55 -23.88 -37.27
CA GLY A 91 43.62 -22.96 -36.13
C GLY A 91 42.70 -23.39 -35.03
N THR A 92 43.19 -24.25 -34.13
CA THR A 92 42.60 -24.67 -32.88
C THR A 92 42.27 -23.49 -31.98
N THR A 93 40.99 -23.32 -31.64
CA THR A 93 40.54 -22.85 -30.31
C THR A 93 39.19 -23.48 -30.02
N ALA A 94 39.15 -24.20 -28.92
CA ALA A 94 38.01 -24.94 -28.42
C ALA A 94 36.87 -23.97 -28.05
N ALA A 95 35.84 -23.91 -28.90
CA ALA A 95 34.55 -23.41 -28.47
C ALA A 95 33.88 -24.54 -27.67
N ALA A 96 33.71 -24.31 -26.38
CA ALA A 96 32.90 -25.14 -25.49
C ALA A 96 31.48 -25.21 -26.10
N GLY A 97 31.18 -26.30 -26.77
CA GLY A 97 29.84 -26.65 -27.18
C GLY A 97 29.00 -26.78 -25.94
N THR A 98 28.08 -25.88 -25.74
CA THR A 98 26.94 -26.05 -24.80
C THR A 98 26.16 -27.25 -25.31
N SER A 99 26.44 -28.44 -24.77
CA SER A 99 25.61 -29.61 -24.88
C SER A 99 24.20 -29.19 -24.54
N LEU A 100 23.30 -29.20 -25.52
CA LEU A 100 21.87 -29.19 -25.27
C LEU A 100 21.61 -30.43 -24.39
N ALA A 101 21.57 -30.19 -23.06
CA ALA A 101 21.18 -31.21 -22.11
C ALA A 101 19.83 -31.75 -22.59
N SER A 102 19.81 -33.01 -23.02
CA SER A 102 18.61 -33.71 -23.41
C SER A 102 17.58 -33.49 -22.30
N ARG A 103 16.41 -32.94 -22.63
CA ARG A 103 15.33 -32.77 -21.67
C ARG A 103 15.14 -34.10 -20.95
N PRO A 104 15.16 -34.13 -19.60
CA PRO A 104 14.96 -35.38 -18.87
C PRO A 104 13.63 -35.99 -19.31
N VAL A 105 13.65 -37.28 -19.64
CA VAL A 105 12.46 -38.02 -19.98
C VAL A 105 11.44 -37.89 -18.85
N PRO A 106 10.17 -37.56 -19.13
CA PRO A 106 9.16 -37.44 -18.10
C PRO A 106 9.10 -38.71 -17.26
N LEU A 107 9.14 -38.56 -15.92
CA LEU A 107 8.92 -39.65 -15.02
C LEU A 107 7.45 -40.11 -15.16
N ARG A 108 7.25 -41.34 -15.67
CA ARG A 108 5.94 -41.91 -15.86
C ARG A 108 5.83 -43.14 -14.96
N TYR A 109 4.77 -43.22 -14.15
CA TYR A 109 4.48 -44.41 -13.40
C TYR A 109 4.14 -45.53 -14.37
N PRO A 110 4.69 -46.74 -14.19
CA PRO A 110 4.33 -47.89 -15.04
C PRO A 110 2.90 -48.33 -14.77
N ASP A 111 2.26 -48.85 -15.81
CA ASP A 111 0.93 -49.40 -15.68
C ASP A 111 0.94 -50.61 -14.76
N TYR A 112 -0.13 -50.81 -13.99
CA TYR A 112 -0.27 -51.95 -13.11
C TYR A 112 -0.31 -53.26 -13.93
N PRO A 113 0.44 -54.32 -13.53
CA PRO A 113 0.46 -55.57 -14.27
C PRO A 113 -0.95 -56.19 -14.40
N SER A 114 -1.38 -56.42 -15.63
CA SER A 114 -2.67 -57.08 -15.92
C SER A 114 -2.53 -58.60 -15.81
N LEU A 115 -3.55 -59.26 -15.27
CA LEU A 115 -3.66 -60.73 -15.28
C LEU A 115 -3.91 -61.22 -16.71
N GLN A 116 -3.08 -62.15 -17.18
CA GLN A 116 -3.31 -62.79 -18.44
C GLN A 116 -4.47 -63.84 -18.33
N PRO A 117 -5.26 -64.08 -19.40
CA PRO A 117 -6.30 -65.09 -19.37
C PRO A 117 -5.74 -66.44 -18.94
N GLY A 118 -6.33 -67.05 -17.90
CA GLY A 118 -5.87 -68.34 -17.32
C GLY A 118 -4.74 -68.26 -16.31
N GLN A 119 -4.31 -67.08 -15.94
CA GLN A 119 -3.27 -66.89 -14.93
C GLN A 119 -3.90 -66.56 -13.55
N HIS A 120 -3.44 -67.28 -12.51
CA HIS A 120 -3.90 -67.07 -11.14
C HIS A 120 -3.09 -65.96 -10.46
N THR A 121 -3.72 -65.23 -9.57
CA THR A 121 -3.09 -64.09 -8.76
C THR A 121 -1.88 -64.55 -7.92
N LEU A 122 -1.82 -65.84 -7.57
CA LEU A 122 -0.74 -66.47 -6.82
C LEU A 122 0.36 -67.06 -7.72
N SER A 123 0.30 -66.90 -9.03
CA SER A 123 1.37 -67.32 -9.93
C SER A 123 2.66 -66.56 -9.63
N ASN A 124 3.78 -67.28 -9.47
CA ASN A 124 5.10 -66.70 -9.22
C ASN A 124 5.46 -65.63 -10.26
N LYS A 125 5.07 -65.82 -11.53
CA LYS A 125 5.32 -64.88 -12.62
C LYS A 125 4.53 -63.58 -12.42
N TYR A 126 3.28 -63.62 -11.97
CA TYR A 126 2.47 -62.48 -11.69
C TYR A 126 2.98 -61.73 -10.44
N MET A 127 3.31 -62.45 -9.36
CA MET A 127 3.89 -61.86 -8.13
C MET A 127 5.21 -61.16 -8.39
N CYS A 128 6.08 -61.73 -9.25
CA CYS A 128 7.31 -61.03 -9.69
C CYS A 128 7.01 -59.75 -10.47
N ALA A 129 6.00 -59.77 -11.37
CA ALA A 129 5.62 -58.57 -12.13
C ALA A 129 5.09 -57.45 -11.21
N VAL A 130 4.26 -57.80 -10.22
CA VAL A 130 3.78 -56.83 -9.20
C VAL A 130 4.93 -56.32 -8.34
N GLY A 131 5.87 -57.15 -7.91
CA GLY A 131 7.06 -56.75 -7.17
C GLY A 131 7.94 -55.76 -7.95
N ASN A 132 8.17 -56.04 -9.24
CA ASN A 132 8.92 -55.13 -10.10
C ASN A 132 8.19 -53.79 -10.28
N TRP A 133 6.87 -53.81 -10.47
CA TRP A 133 6.03 -52.62 -10.56
C TRP A 133 6.14 -51.77 -9.28
N MET A 134 6.01 -52.39 -8.09
CA MET A 134 6.15 -51.69 -6.80
C MET A 134 7.53 -51.06 -6.63
N THR A 135 8.59 -51.78 -7.05
CA THR A 135 9.98 -51.31 -6.98
C THR A 135 10.15 -50.06 -7.88
N GLU A 136 9.63 -50.10 -9.09
CA GLU A 136 9.73 -48.99 -10.03
C GLU A 136 8.88 -47.79 -9.58
N CYS A 137 7.68 -48.00 -9.06
CA CYS A 137 6.87 -46.95 -8.44
C CYS A 137 7.62 -46.26 -7.25
N SER A 138 8.26 -47.11 -6.40
CA SER A 138 9.07 -46.60 -5.29
C SER A 138 10.27 -45.78 -5.77
N ARG A 139 10.95 -46.24 -6.85
CA ARG A 139 12.07 -45.49 -7.48
C ARG A 139 11.60 -44.15 -8.00
N ILE A 140 10.49 -44.10 -8.73
CA ILE A 140 9.92 -42.86 -9.28
C ILE A 140 9.53 -41.90 -8.13
N SER A 141 8.83 -42.40 -7.11
CA SER A 141 8.44 -41.61 -5.93
C SER A 141 9.64 -41.01 -5.19
N LYS A 142 10.74 -41.78 -5.07
CA LYS A 142 11.98 -41.26 -4.50
C LYS A 142 12.60 -40.11 -5.35
N LEU A 143 12.56 -40.25 -6.68
CA LEU A 143 13.06 -39.23 -7.60
C LEU A 143 12.19 -37.96 -7.58
N GLU A 144 10.87 -38.11 -7.42
CA GLU A 144 9.93 -36.98 -7.29
C GLU A 144 10.12 -36.21 -5.97
N LYS A 145 10.55 -36.92 -4.92
CA LYS A 145 10.85 -36.31 -3.59
C LYS A 145 12.21 -35.64 -3.50
N GLN A 146 13.02 -35.61 -4.58
CA GLN A 146 14.33 -34.92 -4.55
C GLN A 146 14.16 -33.42 -4.30
N ALA A 147 15.05 -32.87 -3.48
CA ALA A 147 14.95 -31.51 -2.94
C ALA A 147 14.85 -30.43 -4.05
N HIS A 148 15.59 -30.59 -5.16
CA HIS A 148 15.58 -29.63 -6.25
C HIS A 148 14.24 -29.50 -7.00
N ARG A 149 13.33 -30.48 -6.90
CA ARG A 149 11.98 -30.41 -7.48
C ARG A 149 10.99 -29.68 -6.57
N LYS A 150 11.22 -29.70 -5.25
CA LYS A 150 10.36 -29.00 -4.29
C LYS A 150 10.46 -27.49 -4.43
N ASP A 151 11.56 -26.98 -5.00
CA ASP A 151 11.77 -25.54 -5.22
C ASP A 151 11.12 -25.01 -6.49
N ILE A 152 10.57 -25.89 -7.34
CA ILE A 152 9.83 -25.48 -8.52
C ILE A 152 8.43 -25.00 -8.08
N PRO A 153 8.07 -23.73 -8.36
CA PRO A 153 6.81 -23.16 -7.89
C PRO A 153 5.55 -23.95 -8.32
N THR A 154 5.58 -24.54 -9.52
CA THR A 154 4.48 -25.32 -10.08
C THR A 154 4.24 -26.68 -9.39
N LEU A 155 5.18 -27.14 -8.57
CA LEU A 155 5.06 -28.38 -7.82
C LEU A 155 4.64 -28.15 -6.36
N ARG A 156 4.43 -26.92 -5.95
CA ARG A 156 3.92 -26.58 -4.63
C ARG A 156 2.39 -26.61 -4.68
N GLY A 157 1.79 -27.41 -3.81
CA GLY A 157 0.33 -27.46 -3.66
C GLY A 157 -0.21 -26.33 -2.80
N GLU A 158 0.59 -25.80 -1.88
CA GLU A 158 0.20 -24.74 -0.94
C GLU A 158 0.65 -23.36 -1.44
N PRO A 159 -0.14 -22.30 -1.21
CA PRO A 159 0.25 -20.94 -1.52
C PRO A 159 1.49 -20.55 -0.69
N LYS A 160 2.39 -19.76 -1.27
CA LYS A 160 3.58 -19.28 -0.57
C LYS A 160 3.23 -18.38 0.64
N ASP A 161 2.23 -17.52 0.45
CA ASP A 161 1.63 -16.69 1.48
C ASP A 161 0.09 -16.84 1.39
N PRO A 162 -0.54 -17.52 2.37
CA PRO A 162 -1.99 -17.71 2.38
C PRO A 162 -2.76 -16.38 2.37
N ARG A 163 -2.29 -15.37 3.10
CA ARG A 163 -2.94 -14.05 3.16
C ARG A 163 -2.94 -13.35 1.80
N THR A 164 -1.88 -13.50 1.01
CA THR A 164 -1.85 -12.99 -0.38
C THR A 164 -2.82 -13.77 -1.27
N ALA A 165 -2.94 -15.08 -1.07
CA ALA A 165 -3.90 -15.88 -1.83
C ALA A 165 -5.35 -15.50 -1.53
N ASP A 166 -5.65 -15.20 -0.27
CA ASP A 166 -6.96 -14.74 0.18
C ASP A 166 -7.25 -13.29 -0.28
N ALA A 167 -6.23 -12.44 -0.33
CA ALA A 167 -6.38 -11.04 -0.75
C ALA A 167 -6.67 -10.90 -2.25
N VAL A 168 -6.11 -11.78 -3.10
CA VAL A 168 -6.21 -11.67 -4.56
C VAL A 168 -6.88 -12.92 -5.10
N VAL A 169 -8.22 -12.92 -5.09
CA VAL A 169 -9.04 -14.10 -5.47
C VAL A 169 -9.31 -14.12 -6.97
N SER A 170 -9.71 -12.97 -7.55
CA SER A 170 -10.12 -12.90 -8.96
C SER A 170 -8.95 -13.07 -9.92
N SER A 171 -9.22 -13.55 -11.14
CA SER A 171 -8.21 -13.67 -12.20
C SER A 171 -7.79 -12.30 -12.73
N GLU A 172 -8.70 -11.34 -12.74
CA GLU A 172 -8.49 -9.97 -13.16
C GLU A 172 -7.53 -9.26 -12.19
N ASP A 173 -7.78 -9.35 -10.87
CA ASP A 173 -6.91 -8.78 -9.84
C ASP A 173 -5.53 -9.45 -9.85
N LYS A 174 -5.45 -10.77 -10.05
CA LYS A 174 -4.15 -11.47 -10.21
C LYS A 174 -3.36 -10.93 -11.40
N ALA A 175 -4.03 -10.72 -12.52
CA ALA A 175 -3.39 -10.18 -13.72
C ALA A 175 -2.96 -8.71 -13.50
N MET A 176 -3.78 -7.91 -12.86
CA MET A 176 -3.49 -6.52 -12.49
C MET A 176 -2.29 -6.44 -11.54
N VAL A 177 -2.33 -7.18 -10.42
CA VAL A 177 -1.22 -7.26 -9.44
C VAL A 177 0.07 -7.74 -10.12
N GLY A 178 -0.01 -8.71 -11.04
CA GLY A 178 1.13 -9.19 -11.80
C GLY A 178 1.78 -8.11 -12.66
N ARG A 179 0.99 -7.22 -13.28
CA ARG A 179 1.51 -6.08 -14.03
C ARG A 179 2.19 -5.07 -13.11
N VAL A 180 1.53 -4.67 -12.02
CA VAL A 180 2.05 -3.69 -11.05
C VAL A 180 3.30 -4.20 -10.34
N ALA A 181 3.43 -5.51 -10.12
CA ALA A 181 4.58 -6.12 -9.46
C ALA A 181 5.95 -5.79 -10.12
N CYS A 182 5.95 -5.46 -11.42
CA CYS A 182 7.14 -5.03 -12.15
C CYS A 182 7.65 -3.64 -11.71
N SER A 183 6.79 -2.84 -11.07
CA SER A 183 7.11 -1.52 -10.53
C SER A 183 7.43 -1.53 -9.04
N VAL A 184 7.37 -2.71 -8.38
CA VAL A 184 7.57 -2.85 -6.93
C VAL A 184 8.91 -3.53 -6.65
N VAL A 185 9.79 -2.82 -5.96
CA VAL A 185 11.14 -3.26 -5.63
C VAL A 185 11.29 -3.44 -4.12
N GLY A 186 12.27 -4.24 -3.68
CA GLY A 186 12.67 -4.29 -2.28
C GLY A 186 13.86 -3.36 -2.06
N VAL A 187 13.92 -2.68 -0.93
CA VAL A 187 15.03 -1.78 -0.57
C VAL A 187 15.57 -2.15 0.79
N LYS A 188 16.89 -2.20 0.92
CA LYS A 188 17.56 -2.49 2.19
C LYS A 188 18.64 -1.46 2.47
N SER A 189 18.74 -1.04 3.73
CA SER A 189 19.88 -0.28 4.24
C SER A 189 20.74 -1.16 5.13
N LYS A 190 22.04 -1.09 4.93
CA LYS A 190 23.04 -1.87 5.67
C LYS A 190 24.17 -0.97 6.10
N LYS A 191 24.77 -1.28 7.25
CA LYS A 191 26.05 -0.72 7.65
C LYS A 191 27.20 -1.25 6.77
N PRO A 192 28.35 -0.60 6.76
CA PRO A 192 29.52 -1.07 6.01
C PRO A 192 30.00 -2.48 6.40
N ASP A 193 29.72 -2.92 7.62
CA ASP A 193 30.01 -4.27 8.13
C ASP A 193 29.03 -5.34 7.63
N GLY A 194 27.97 -4.93 6.92
CA GLY A 194 26.94 -5.80 6.35
C GLY A 194 25.72 -6.01 7.25
N GLU A 195 25.68 -5.42 8.45
CA GLU A 195 24.51 -5.49 9.33
C GLU A 195 23.31 -4.80 8.68
N LEU A 196 22.17 -5.50 8.67
CA LEU A 196 20.91 -4.95 8.15
C LEU A 196 20.33 -3.96 9.17
N VAL A 197 20.15 -2.70 8.75
CA VAL A 197 19.54 -1.65 9.57
C VAL A 197 18.04 -1.59 9.34
N SER A 198 17.61 -1.51 8.07
CA SER A 198 16.20 -1.44 7.73
C SER A 198 15.91 -2.11 6.39
N GLN A 199 14.66 -2.57 6.24
CA GLN A 199 14.14 -3.10 4.99
C GLN A 199 12.78 -2.50 4.71
N CYS A 200 12.62 -2.00 3.50
CA CYS A 200 11.40 -1.37 3.01
C CYS A 200 11.03 -1.89 1.62
N THR A 201 9.84 -1.59 1.20
CA THR A 201 9.40 -1.73 -0.18
C THR A 201 9.58 -0.40 -0.90
N GLY A 202 9.85 -0.42 -2.19
CA GLY A 202 9.97 0.77 -3.02
C GLY A 202 9.12 0.68 -4.27
N ILE A 203 8.87 1.84 -4.87
CA ILE A 203 8.02 2.06 -6.04
C ILE A 203 8.82 2.76 -7.11
N VAL A 204 8.79 2.25 -8.34
CA VAL A 204 9.38 2.95 -9.48
C VAL A 204 8.47 4.11 -9.88
N VAL A 205 8.92 5.34 -9.65
CA VAL A 205 8.14 6.57 -9.92
C VAL A 205 8.66 7.38 -11.09
N GLY A 206 9.83 7.06 -11.62
CA GLY A 206 10.40 7.72 -12.80
C GLY A 206 11.48 6.89 -13.46
N LEU A 207 11.57 7.01 -14.78
CA LEU A 207 12.63 6.42 -15.60
C LEU A 207 13.20 7.50 -16.51
N ASP A 208 14.52 7.62 -16.51
CA ASP A 208 15.24 8.47 -17.45
C ASP A 208 16.08 7.59 -18.39
N GLY A 209 15.56 7.41 -19.60
CA GLY A 209 16.21 6.59 -20.62
C GLY A 209 17.50 7.20 -21.16
N VAL A 210 17.68 8.54 -21.06
CA VAL A 210 18.88 9.24 -21.53
C VAL A 210 20.03 9.03 -20.55
N ASN A 211 19.77 9.26 -19.26
CA ASN A 211 20.76 9.11 -18.20
C ASN A 211 20.84 7.69 -17.66
N LYS A 212 20.02 6.77 -18.18
CA LYS A 212 19.92 5.38 -17.72
C LYS A 212 19.79 5.29 -16.21
N CYS A 213 18.82 6.00 -15.65
CA CYS A 213 18.54 5.98 -14.24
C CYS A 213 17.05 5.77 -13.97
N ALA A 214 16.74 5.22 -12.79
CA ALA A 214 15.39 5.08 -12.29
C ALA A 214 15.27 5.73 -10.91
N LYS A 215 14.12 6.38 -10.67
CA LYS A 215 13.77 6.97 -9.37
C LYS A 215 12.84 6.04 -8.61
N ILE A 216 13.23 5.75 -7.38
CA ILE A 216 12.54 4.83 -6.47
C ILE A 216 12.04 5.60 -5.26
N LEU A 217 10.73 5.65 -5.09
CA LEU A 217 10.09 6.17 -3.89
C LEU A 217 10.00 5.05 -2.84
N THR A 218 10.33 5.35 -1.59
CA THR A 218 10.26 4.40 -0.46
C THR A 218 9.97 5.13 0.85
N ALA A 219 9.98 4.42 1.98
CA ALA A 219 9.78 5.02 3.29
C ALA A 219 11.08 5.68 3.82
N ALA A 220 10.94 6.81 4.52
CA ALA A 220 12.05 7.51 5.16
C ALA A 220 12.72 6.67 6.27
N SER A 221 11.96 5.77 6.92
CA SER A 221 12.49 4.83 7.92
C SER A 221 13.57 3.89 7.41
N LEU A 222 13.84 3.88 6.11
CA LEU A 222 14.98 3.20 5.51
C LEU A 222 16.30 3.85 5.93
N VAL A 223 16.33 5.17 6.11
CA VAL A 223 17.55 5.97 6.27
C VAL A 223 17.59 6.80 7.56
N CYS A 224 16.44 7.11 8.15
CA CYS A 224 16.37 7.93 9.36
C CYS A 224 15.35 7.39 10.36
N ASP A 225 15.46 7.84 11.60
CA ASP A 225 14.49 7.60 12.65
C ASP A 225 13.27 8.55 12.53
N PHE A 226 12.37 8.50 13.52
CA PHE A 226 11.19 9.35 13.57
C PHE A 226 11.49 10.81 13.95
N GLU A 227 12.68 11.10 14.48
CA GLU A 227 13.16 12.46 14.80
C GLU A 227 13.85 13.11 13.58
N GLY A 228 14.11 12.29 12.54
CA GLY A 228 14.76 12.72 11.30
C GLY A 228 16.28 12.68 11.35
N GLU A 229 16.83 12.05 12.37
CA GLU A 229 18.26 11.81 12.44
C GLU A 229 18.60 10.59 11.59
N LEU A 230 19.65 10.73 10.76
CA LEU A 230 20.12 9.62 9.94
C LEU A 230 20.63 8.49 10.84
N HIS A 231 20.22 7.24 10.56
CA HIS A 231 20.69 6.07 11.31
C HIS A 231 22.21 5.96 11.29
N ASP A 232 22.82 6.20 10.14
CA ASP A 232 24.25 6.22 9.93
C ASP A 232 24.54 6.90 8.58
N PRO A 233 25.43 7.89 8.51
CA PRO A 233 25.76 8.55 7.25
C PRO A 233 26.49 7.65 6.24
N THR A 234 27.02 6.50 6.69
CA THR A 234 27.75 5.54 5.85
C THR A 234 26.90 4.37 5.36
N LEU A 235 25.57 4.44 5.52
CA LEU A 235 24.65 3.39 5.08
C LEU A 235 24.81 3.08 3.59
N MET A 236 24.90 1.79 3.30
CA MET A 236 24.82 1.26 1.94
C MET A 236 23.38 0.90 1.62
N LEU A 237 22.82 1.52 0.58
CA LEU A 237 21.48 1.24 0.12
C LEU A 237 21.52 0.26 -1.04
N SER A 238 20.75 -0.80 -0.97
CA SER A 238 20.62 -1.79 -2.04
C SER A 238 19.17 -1.93 -2.48
N VAL A 239 18.94 -1.88 -3.79
CA VAL A 239 17.63 -2.04 -4.42
C VAL A 239 17.56 -3.40 -5.10
N HIS A 240 16.59 -4.19 -4.71
CA HIS A 240 16.34 -5.54 -5.20
C HIS A 240 15.21 -5.49 -6.23
N LEU A 241 15.56 -5.70 -7.48
CA LEU A 241 14.63 -5.61 -8.60
C LEU A 241 13.78 -6.89 -8.76
N PRO A 242 12.63 -6.83 -9.44
CA PRO A 242 11.77 -7.99 -9.66
C PRO A 242 12.45 -9.16 -10.40
N ASN A 243 13.43 -8.86 -11.25
CA ASN A 243 14.24 -9.84 -11.98
C ASN A 243 15.39 -10.45 -11.15
N LYS A 244 15.40 -10.20 -9.81
CA LYS A 244 16.44 -10.65 -8.85
C LYS A 244 17.79 -9.96 -9.00
N VAL A 245 17.92 -8.96 -9.84
CA VAL A 245 19.13 -8.12 -9.87
C VAL A 245 19.13 -7.24 -8.62
N VAL A 246 20.30 -7.09 -8.01
CA VAL A 246 20.53 -6.18 -6.89
C VAL A 246 21.46 -5.08 -7.39
N THR A 247 21.07 -3.85 -7.16
CA THR A 247 21.83 -2.67 -7.53
C THR A 247 22.00 -1.74 -6.36
N GLU A 248 23.01 -0.90 -6.38
CA GLU A 248 23.21 0.16 -5.40
C GLU A 248 22.18 1.27 -5.61
N GLY A 249 21.64 1.79 -4.50
CA GLY A 249 20.73 2.93 -4.46
C GLY A 249 21.42 4.15 -3.89
N ARG A 250 21.25 5.31 -4.54
CA ARG A 250 21.71 6.60 -4.03
C ARG A 250 20.53 7.36 -3.46
N LEU A 251 20.63 7.81 -2.19
CA LEU A 251 19.64 8.68 -1.58
C LEU A 251 19.70 10.06 -2.25
N LEU A 252 18.56 10.54 -2.76
CA LEU A 252 18.43 11.90 -3.30
C LEU A 252 17.83 12.85 -2.27
N HIS A 253 16.69 12.47 -1.73
CA HIS A 253 15.91 13.28 -0.78
C HIS A 253 15.17 12.39 0.20
N PHE A 254 14.87 12.92 1.37
CA PHE A 254 13.90 12.34 2.28
C PHE A 254 13.13 13.44 3.01
N ASN A 255 11.95 13.10 3.51
CA ASN A 255 11.12 14.00 4.29
C ASN A 255 10.46 13.21 5.43
N VAL A 256 10.78 13.59 6.66
CA VAL A 256 10.31 12.91 7.86
C VAL A 256 8.83 13.15 8.10
N HIS A 257 8.35 14.39 7.81
CA HIS A 257 6.95 14.75 8.02
C HIS A 257 6.00 13.86 7.19
N TYR A 258 6.38 13.53 5.94
CA TYR A 258 5.62 12.62 5.08
C TYR A 258 6.09 11.17 5.15
N GLY A 259 7.16 10.90 5.90
CA GLY A 259 7.70 9.55 6.07
C GLY A 259 8.24 8.91 4.79
N VAL A 260 8.68 9.70 3.79
CA VAL A 260 9.09 9.20 2.47
C VAL A 260 10.51 9.58 2.09
N ALA A 261 11.13 8.75 1.26
CA ALA A 261 12.46 8.98 0.70
C ALA A 261 12.47 8.68 -0.80
N LEU A 262 13.29 9.42 -1.53
CA LEU A 262 13.52 9.25 -2.97
C LEU A 262 14.94 8.79 -3.21
N LEU A 263 15.09 7.64 -3.85
CA LEU A 263 16.37 7.07 -4.26
C LEU A 263 16.54 7.13 -5.77
N GLU A 264 17.78 7.04 -6.21
CA GLU A 264 18.15 6.84 -7.61
C GLU A 264 18.97 5.57 -7.75
N ILE A 265 18.71 4.82 -8.81
CA ILE A 265 19.54 3.69 -9.25
C ILE A 265 20.05 3.94 -10.65
N LEU A 266 21.31 3.58 -10.91
CA LEU A 266 21.95 3.76 -12.23
C LEU A 266 22.03 2.42 -12.96
N GLY A 267 21.61 2.40 -14.22
CA GLY A 267 21.65 1.23 -15.09
C GLY A 267 20.48 1.20 -16.08
N ASP A 268 20.60 0.33 -17.06
CA ASP A 268 19.55 0.09 -18.05
C ASP A 268 18.64 -1.05 -17.54
N PHE A 269 17.58 -0.69 -16.87
CA PHE A 269 16.67 -1.64 -16.24
C PHE A 269 15.34 -1.71 -17.01
N GLN A 270 14.85 -2.94 -17.21
CA GLN A 270 13.50 -3.17 -17.72
C GLN A 270 12.48 -3.03 -16.56
N LEU A 271 12.28 -1.80 -16.11
CA LEU A 271 11.32 -1.45 -15.09
C LEU A 271 10.12 -0.71 -15.72
N GLN A 272 9.01 -0.68 -14.99
CA GLN A 272 7.83 0.07 -15.38
C GLN A 272 7.55 1.13 -14.31
N VAL A 273 7.21 2.34 -14.73
CA VAL A 273 6.72 3.38 -13.85
C VAL A 273 5.27 3.06 -13.50
N LEU A 274 4.94 3.15 -12.25
CA LEU A 274 3.56 2.95 -11.78
C LEU A 274 2.70 4.16 -12.17
N SER A 275 1.52 3.88 -12.72
CA SER A 275 0.56 4.93 -13.09
C SER A 275 -0.01 5.58 -11.82
N PHE A 276 0.02 6.91 -11.77
CA PHE A 276 -0.56 7.66 -10.66
C PHE A 276 -2.08 7.75 -10.81
N GLY A 277 -2.81 7.38 -9.77
CA GLY A 277 -4.25 7.57 -9.68
C GLY A 277 -4.66 9.05 -9.54
N SER A 278 -5.94 9.30 -9.62
CA SER A 278 -6.49 10.67 -9.54
C SER A 278 -6.67 11.17 -8.11
N SER A 279 -7.13 10.31 -7.22
CA SER A 279 -7.48 10.67 -5.83
C SER A 279 -7.43 9.46 -4.90
N THR A 280 -7.35 9.77 -3.61
CA THR A 280 -7.44 8.81 -2.51
C THR A 280 -8.63 9.20 -1.64
N ASN A 281 -9.59 8.29 -1.46
CA ASN A 281 -10.82 8.58 -0.73
C ASN A 281 -11.05 7.58 0.40
N TYR A 282 -11.71 8.03 1.48
CA TYR A 282 -12.18 7.15 2.54
C TYR A 282 -13.21 6.14 2.00
N GLY A 283 -13.15 4.91 2.49
CA GLY A 283 -14.00 3.80 2.03
C GLY A 283 -13.54 3.11 0.75
N MET A 284 -12.49 3.62 0.08
CA MET A 284 -11.95 3.04 -1.15
C MET A 284 -11.36 1.66 -0.89
N ASP A 285 -11.76 0.66 -1.69
CA ASP A 285 -11.15 -0.67 -1.71
C ASP A 285 -9.79 -0.62 -2.40
N VAL A 286 -8.78 -1.21 -1.78
CA VAL A 286 -7.39 -1.10 -2.25
C VAL A 286 -6.60 -2.38 -2.00
N PHE A 287 -5.55 -2.55 -2.81
CA PHE A 287 -4.51 -3.56 -2.59
C PHE A 287 -3.22 -2.87 -2.15
N VAL A 288 -2.56 -3.46 -1.15
CA VAL A 288 -1.22 -3.04 -0.71
C VAL A 288 -0.21 -4.07 -1.17
N LEU A 289 0.79 -3.65 -1.92
CA LEU A 289 1.84 -4.52 -2.41
C LEU A 289 3.14 -4.30 -1.62
N ALA A 290 3.80 -5.37 -1.28
CA ALA A 290 5.05 -5.33 -0.53
C ALA A 290 6.05 -6.40 -0.99
N ARG A 291 7.32 -6.22 -0.63
CA ARG A 291 8.37 -7.22 -0.74
C ARG A 291 8.76 -7.71 0.65
N ASP A 292 8.67 -9.03 0.87
CA ASP A 292 9.10 -9.65 2.11
C ASP A 292 10.64 -9.71 2.25
N GLU A 293 11.14 -10.26 3.34
CA GLU A 293 12.58 -10.43 3.58
C GLU A 293 13.29 -11.20 2.46
N SER A 294 12.59 -12.14 1.84
CA SER A 294 13.06 -12.94 0.69
C SER A 294 12.82 -12.27 -0.66
N MET A 295 12.37 -11.02 -0.67
CA MET A 295 12.00 -10.24 -1.86
C MET A 295 10.84 -10.84 -2.66
N SER A 296 10.02 -11.68 -2.03
CA SER A 296 8.79 -12.18 -2.65
C SER A 296 7.69 -11.14 -2.55
N LEU A 297 6.86 -11.09 -3.60
CA LEU A 297 5.69 -10.22 -3.61
C LEU A 297 4.66 -10.71 -2.60
N MET A 298 4.18 -9.81 -1.77
CA MET A 298 3.06 -9.99 -0.87
C MET A 298 1.99 -8.97 -1.18
N VAL A 299 0.73 -9.37 -1.02
CA VAL A 299 -0.41 -8.49 -1.27
C VAL A 299 -1.36 -8.59 -0.08
N ARG A 300 -1.93 -7.45 0.30
CA ARG A 300 -3.03 -7.35 1.27
C ARG A 300 -4.17 -6.60 0.62
N HIS A 301 -5.39 -6.95 1.00
CA HIS A 301 -6.60 -6.26 0.54
C HIS A 301 -7.30 -5.63 1.73
N GLY A 302 -7.75 -4.40 1.57
CA GLY A 302 -8.44 -3.65 2.61
C GLY A 302 -9.07 -2.38 2.07
N LYS A 303 -9.54 -1.55 3.01
CA LYS A 303 -10.14 -0.25 2.71
C LYS A 303 -9.32 0.87 3.31
N ILE A 304 -9.35 2.00 2.65
CA ILE A 304 -8.88 3.25 3.23
C ILE A 304 -9.92 3.71 4.23
N SER A 305 -9.51 3.90 5.47
CA SER A 305 -10.39 4.25 6.58
C SER A 305 -9.87 5.47 7.33
N TRP A 306 -10.74 6.06 8.12
CA TRP A 306 -10.37 7.01 9.14
C TRP A 306 -10.38 6.32 10.51
N LEU A 307 -9.41 6.65 11.34
CA LEU A 307 -9.31 6.18 12.71
C LEU A 307 -8.90 7.36 13.59
N TYR A 308 -9.66 7.58 14.65
CA TYR A 308 -9.23 8.53 15.68
C TYR A 308 -8.03 7.97 16.43
N TYR A 309 -6.88 8.65 16.29
CA TYR A 309 -5.66 8.26 16.99
C TYR A 309 -4.93 9.50 17.52
N PRO A 310 -5.14 9.87 18.79
CA PRO A 310 -4.68 11.15 19.35
C PRO A 310 -3.16 11.29 19.43
N MET A 311 -2.41 10.19 19.32
CA MET A 311 -0.94 10.19 19.32
C MET A 311 -0.34 10.41 17.93
N LEU A 312 -1.15 10.42 16.87
CA LEU A 312 -0.66 10.67 15.53
C LEU A 312 -0.60 12.18 15.26
N TRP A 313 0.60 12.71 15.21
CA TRP A 313 0.86 14.14 14.94
C TRP A 313 0.59 14.54 13.48
N ASN A 314 0.51 13.55 12.58
CA ASN A 314 0.35 13.76 11.14
C ASN A 314 -1.12 13.56 10.73
N ASN A 315 -1.92 14.60 10.86
CA ASN A 315 -3.37 14.54 10.60
C ASN A 315 -3.72 14.28 9.13
N HIS A 316 -2.76 14.42 8.22
CA HIS A 316 -2.95 14.15 6.79
C HIS A 316 -2.88 12.66 6.44
N CYS A 317 -2.51 11.81 7.39
CA CYS A 317 -2.49 10.36 7.18
C CYS A 317 -3.91 9.78 7.17
N MET A 318 -4.12 8.83 6.28
CA MET A 318 -5.29 7.96 6.30
C MET A 318 -4.86 6.58 6.80
N PHE A 319 -5.81 5.71 7.14
CA PHE A 319 -5.51 4.39 7.69
C PHE A 319 -5.92 3.28 6.74
N LEU A 320 -5.34 2.10 6.94
CA LEU A 320 -5.74 0.87 6.26
C LEU A 320 -6.49 -0.04 7.23
N SER A 321 -7.55 -0.66 6.74
CA SER A 321 -8.31 -1.65 7.50
C SER A 321 -7.66 -3.04 7.54
N CYS A 322 -6.56 -3.24 6.81
CA CYS A 322 -5.82 -4.50 6.79
C CYS A 322 -4.43 -4.35 7.39
N ASP A 323 -3.95 -5.43 8.00
CA ASP A 323 -2.55 -5.52 8.43
C ASP A 323 -1.62 -5.55 7.21
N ILE A 324 -0.48 -4.87 7.33
CA ILE A 324 0.59 -4.97 6.33
C ILE A 324 1.80 -5.71 6.90
N PRO A 325 2.51 -6.48 6.06
CA PRO A 325 3.65 -7.26 6.53
C PRO A 325 4.86 -6.38 6.88
N GLN A 326 5.75 -6.92 7.68
CA GLN A 326 7.05 -6.29 7.93
C GLN A 326 7.78 -6.09 6.60
N GLY A 327 8.42 -4.93 6.43
CA GLY A 327 9.05 -4.54 5.15
C GLY A 327 8.10 -3.91 4.13
N ALA A 328 6.81 -3.78 4.45
CA ALA A 328 5.82 -3.16 3.56
C ALA A 328 5.88 -1.63 3.54
N SER A 329 6.53 -0.97 4.51
CA SER A 329 6.73 0.49 4.49
C SER A 329 7.32 0.92 3.16
N GLY A 330 6.73 1.93 2.53
CA GLY A 330 7.13 2.41 1.21
C GLY A 330 6.48 1.65 0.05
N GLY A 331 5.66 0.63 0.33
CA GLY A 331 4.93 -0.12 -0.70
C GLY A 331 3.74 0.65 -1.29
N PRO A 332 3.41 0.39 -2.58
CA PRO A 332 2.26 1.04 -3.20
C PRO A 332 0.94 0.51 -2.66
N VAL A 333 0.01 1.42 -2.48
CA VAL A 333 -1.42 1.15 -2.36
C VAL A 333 -2.03 1.44 -3.72
N ILE A 334 -2.74 0.47 -4.29
CA ILE A 334 -3.31 0.56 -5.62
C ILE A 334 -4.81 0.29 -5.62
N ASP A 335 -5.51 0.88 -6.57
CA ASP A 335 -6.91 0.58 -6.86
C ASP A 335 -7.07 -0.70 -7.70
N HIS A 336 -8.31 -1.07 -8.03
CA HIS A 336 -8.64 -2.23 -8.88
C HIS A 336 -8.19 -2.07 -10.33
N ASP A 337 -7.89 -0.85 -10.80
CA ASP A 337 -7.33 -0.60 -12.12
C ASP A 337 -5.80 -0.73 -12.14
N GLY A 338 -5.19 -0.82 -10.95
CA GLY A 338 -3.74 -0.89 -10.74
C GLY A 338 -3.05 0.47 -10.68
N ASN A 339 -3.80 1.56 -10.47
CA ASN A 339 -3.22 2.88 -10.30
C ASN A 339 -2.74 3.08 -8.86
N PHE A 340 -1.63 3.77 -8.72
CA PHE A 340 -1.04 4.16 -7.44
C PHE A 340 -1.88 5.26 -6.79
N VAL A 341 -2.53 4.95 -5.67
CA VAL A 341 -3.42 5.88 -4.95
C VAL A 341 -2.83 6.37 -3.63
N ALA A 342 -1.92 5.61 -3.02
CA ALA A 342 -1.23 6.03 -1.80
C ALA A 342 0.05 5.20 -1.57
N ILE A 343 0.94 5.68 -0.72
CA ILE A 343 2.07 4.92 -0.19
C ILE A 343 1.74 4.41 1.21
N ALA A 344 2.03 3.14 1.48
CA ALA A 344 1.80 2.54 2.78
C ALA A 344 3.01 2.72 3.71
N LEU A 345 2.75 3.06 4.96
CA LEU A 345 3.75 3.15 6.02
C LEU A 345 3.31 2.28 7.20
N VAL A 346 4.25 1.49 7.72
CA VAL A 346 4.01 0.71 8.94
C VAL A 346 3.93 1.68 10.12
N ASN A 347 2.84 1.60 10.84
CA ASN A 347 2.61 2.38 12.06
C ASN A 347 1.84 1.52 13.07
N ASN A 348 1.91 1.86 14.34
CA ASN A 348 1.20 1.19 15.42
C ASN A 348 0.18 2.17 16.02
N PRO A 349 -1.09 1.84 16.17
CA PRO A 349 -1.69 0.50 16.11
C PRO A 349 -2.10 0.03 14.71
N SER A 350 -2.22 0.90 13.73
CA SER A 350 -2.70 0.56 12.39
C SER A 350 -1.79 1.16 11.32
N PRO A 351 -1.61 0.47 10.18
CA PRO A 351 -0.88 1.03 9.06
C PRO A 351 -1.52 2.32 8.57
N VAL A 352 -0.67 3.28 8.22
CA VAL A 352 -1.10 4.56 7.65
C VAL A 352 -0.75 4.62 6.16
N VAL A 353 -1.46 5.46 5.44
CA VAL A 353 -1.16 5.78 4.05
C VAL A 353 -1.09 7.28 3.85
N ILE A 354 -0.18 7.68 2.97
CA ILE A 354 -0.08 9.06 2.49
C ILE A 354 -0.69 9.10 1.09
N PRO A 355 -1.68 9.97 0.84
CA PRO A 355 -2.35 10.08 -0.45
C PRO A 355 -1.41 10.39 -1.61
N VAL A 356 -1.75 9.85 -2.77
CA VAL A 356 -0.97 10.04 -4.01
C VAL A 356 -0.81 11.50 -4.39
N SER A 357 -1.81 12.35 -4.14
CA SER A 357 -1.76 13.80 -4.41
C SER A 357 -0.63 14.48 -3.63
N THR A 358 -0.54 14.20 -2.33
CA THR A 358 0.52 14.68 -1.45
C THR A 358 1.90 14.20 -1.92
N ILE A 359 2.01 12.90 -2.21
CA ILE A 359 3.27 12.30 -2.68
C ILE A 359 3.73 12.89 -4.00
N ARG A 360 2.83 13.07 -4.96
CA ARG A 360 3.14 13.68 -6.26
C ARG A 360 3.70 15.08 -6.09
N THR A 361 3.05 15.90 -5.26
CA THR A 361 3.51 17.27 -4.98
C THR A 361 4.89 17.28 -4.33
N CYS A 362 5.17 16.37 -3.38
CA CYS A 362 6.49 16.24 -2.78
C CYS A 362 7.56 15.85 -3.81
N ILE A 363 7.29 14.87 -4.68
CA ILE A 363 8.21 14.46 -5.74
C ILE A 363 8.49 15.63 -6.69
N ASP A 364 7.45 16.34 -7.14
CA ASP A 364 7.57 17.45 -8.07
C ASP A 364 8.38 18.60 -7.43
N MET A 365 8.15 18.92 -6.14
CA MET A 365 8.95 19.91 -5.40
C MET A 365 10.42 19.48 -5.29
N TRP A 366 10.72 18.22 -4.99
CA TRP A 366 12.09 17.72 -4.94
C TRP A 366 12.80 17.82 -6.29
N LEU A 367 12.11 17.44 -7.37
CA LEU A 367 12.69 17.48 -8.70
C LEU A 367 12.94 18.91 -9.20
N GLN A 368 12.08 19.86 -8.82
CA GLN A 368 12.19 21.25 -9.28
C GLN A 368 13.02 22.14 -8.35
N PHE A 369 12.88 21.97 -7.02
CA PHE A 369 13.45 22.88 -6.03
C PHE A 369 14.44 22.20 -5.08
N SER A 370 14.62 20.86 -5.20
CA SER A 370 15.46 20.04 -4.29
C SER A 370 15.01 20.07 -2.83
N ARG A 371 13.82 20.55 -2.53
CA ARG A 371 13.25 20.64 -1.18
C ARG A 371 11.73 20.68 -1.22
N VAL A 372 11.09 20.36 -0.08
CA VAL A 372 9.63 20.47 0.11
C VAL A 372 9.38 21.58 1.11
N ALA A 373 8.60 22.58 0.74
CA ALA A 373 8.16 23.64 1.65
C ALA A 373 6.69 23.44 2.02
N ARG A 374 6.38 23.66 3.29
CA ARG A 374 5.06 23.52 3.88
C ARG A 374 4.86 24.59 4.96
N PRO A 375 3.68 25.25 5.04
CA PRO A 375 3.36 26.13 6.15
C PRO A 375 3.30 25.36 7.48
N ILE A 376 3.84 25.98 8.54
CA ILE A 376 3.74 25.49 9.91
C ILE A 376 2.55 26.18 10.56
N LEU A 377 1.52 25.42 10.92
CA LEU A 377 0.35 25.96 11.62
C LEU A 377 0.53 26.04 13.13
N GLY A 378 1.42 25.23 13.70
CA GLY A 378 1.63 25.19 15.16
C GLY A 378 0.45 24.62 15.94
N MET A 379 -0.46 23.91 15.27
CA MET A 379 -1.64 23.31 15.88
C MET A 379 -1.98 21.98 15.20
N GLN A 380 -2.64 21.12 15.95
CA GLN A 380 -3.17 19.83 15.47
C GLN A 380 -4.65 19.98 15.20
N LEU A 381 -5.07 19.60 13.99
CA LEU A 381 -6.42 19.82 13.48
C LEU A 381 -7.10 18.49 13.14
N GLU A 382 -8.36 18.36 13.50
CA GLU A 382 -9.20 17.22 13.15
C GLU A 382 -10.41 17.72 12.35
N ALA A 383 -10.63 17.16 11.18
CA ALA A 383 -11.74 17.58 10.33
C ALA A 383 -13.09 17.26 10.96
N VAL A 384 -14.00 18.22 11.01
CA VAL A 384 -15.37 18.05 11.53
C VAL A 384 -16.12 16.94 10.78
N GLU A 385 -15.89 16.81 9.47
CA GLU A 385 -16.53 15.76 8.65
C GLU A 385 -16.11 14.33 9.02
N LEU A 386 -14.98 14.17 9.71
CA LEU A 386 -14.46 12.86 10.13
C LEU A 386 -14.84 12.50 11.58
N LEU A 387 -15.45 13.43 12.31
CA LEU A 387 -16.02 13.14 13.63
C LEU A 387 -17.19 12.16 13.52
N ASP A 388 -17.51 11.49 14.61
CA ASP A 388 -18.70 10.66 14.65
C ASP A 388 -19.98 11.51 14.43
N VAL A 389 -21.02 10.87 13.91
CA VAL A 389 -22.26 11.54 13.51
C VAL A 389 -22.93 12.29 14.67
N SER A 390 -22.81 11.76 15.90
CA SER A 390 -23.42 12.36 17.09
C SER A 390 -22.75 13.70 17.43
N ARG A 391 -21.41 13.75 17.35
CA ARG A 391 -20.65 15.00 17.54
C ARG A 391 -20.90 16.01 16.42
N GLN A 392 -21.00 15.55 15.19
CA GLN A 392 -21.36 16.44 14.07
C GLN A 392 -22.76 17.06 14.27
N GLU A 393 -23.73 16.27 14.75
CA GLU A 393 -25.08 16.78 15.06
C GLU A 393 -25.04 17.81 16.20
N GLU A 394 -24.31 17.54 17.28
CA GLU A 394 -24.11 18.43 18.41
C GLU A 394 -23.49 19.77 17.98
N LEU A 395 -22.39 19.73 17.22
CA LEU A 395 -21.75 20.94 16.70
C LEU A 395 -22.70 21.76 15.81
N ARG A 396 -23.50 21.10 14.98
CA ARG A 396 -24.49 21.77 14.14
C ARG A 396 -25.60 22.41 14.95
N ARG A 397 -26.17 21.65 15.91
CA ARG A 397 -27.34 22.06 16.69
C ARG A 397 -27.00 23.17 17.69
N ASP A 398 -25.91 23.01 18.42
CA ASP A 398 -25.61 23.86 19.59
C ASP A 398 -24.71 25.04 19.23
N TYR A 399 -23.87 24.89 18.19
CA TYR A 399 -22.86 25.91 17.81
C TYR A 399 -23.01 26.41 16.36
N ASN A 400 -23.96 25.86 15.60
CA ASN A 400 -24.13 26.16 14.17
C ASN A 400 -22.83 25.99 13.35
N VAL A 401 -22.06 24.93 13.66
CA VAL A 401 -20.86 24.51 12.97
C VAL A 401 -21.18 23.32 12.07
N THR A 402 -20.93 23.47 10.78
CA THR A 402 -21.24 22.44 9.76
C THR A 402 -20.00 21.87 9.08
N GLY A 403 -18.83 22.41 9.35
CA GLY A 403 -17.55 21.99 8.75
C GLY A 403 -16.38 22.72 9.39
N GLY A 404 -15.20 22.55 8.82
CA GLY A 404 -13.96 23.10 9.36
C GLY A 404 -13.14 22.07 10.14
N PHE A 405 -12.27 22.53 11.01
CA PHE A 405 -11.30 21.71 11.71
C PHE A 405 -11.31 22.02 13.21
N VAL A 406 -11.53 21.02 14.05
CA VAL A 406 -11.40 21.13 15.50
C VAL A 406 -9.93 21.19 15.89
N VAL A 407 -9.56 22.12 16.74
CA VAL A 407 -8.21 22.23 17.30
C VAL A 407 -8.05 21.23 18.45
N ASN A 408 -7.30 20.17 18.22
CA ASN A 408 -7.02 19.15 19.22
C ASN A 408 -5.87 19.52 20.15
N GLN A 409 -4.88 20.26 19.60
CA GLN A 409 -3.73 20.71 20.35
C GLN A 409 -3.15 21.98 19.71
N VAL A 410 -2.58 22.86 20.52
CA VAL A 410 -1.78 24.02 20.10
C VAL A 410 -0.38 23.86 20.67
N ASN A 411 0.62 24.08 19.83
CA ASN A 411 2.02 24.00 20.22
C ASN A 411 2.40 25.26 21.01
N VAL A 412 3.18 25.06 22.06
CA VAL A 412 3.75 26.16 22.85
C VAL A 412 4.66 27.01 21.97
N ASP A 413 4.64 28.33 22.19
CA ASP A 413 5.42 29.34 21.44
C ASP A 413 5.11 29.35 19.92
N SER A 414 3.97 28.82 19.50
CA SER A 414 3.53 28.83 18.11
C SER A 414 2.78 30.12 17.73
N THR A 415 2.69 30.37 16.42
CA THR A 415 1.84 31.44 15.88
C THR A 415 0.37 31.25 16.30
N ALA A 416 -0.13 30.02 16.32
CA ALA A 416 -1.49 29.73 16.73
C ALA A 416 -1.75 30.14 18.20
N GLU A 417 -0.82 29.82 19.11
CA GLU A 417 -0.91 30.24 20.51
C GLU A 417 -0.89 31.75 20.67
N THR A 418 0.03 32.40 19.95
CA THR A 418 0.18 33.89 19.98
C THR A 418 -1.10 34.58 19.50
N LEU A 419 -1.81 34.00 18.54
CA LEU A 419 -3.09 34.50 18.04
C LEU A 419 -4.29 34.14 18.94
N GLY A 420 -4.05 33.48 20.07
CA GLY A 420 -5.10 33.12 21.02
C GLY A 420 -5.95 31.92 20.64
N ILE A 421 -5.57 31.16 19.62
CA ILE A 421 -6.24 29.90 19.22
C ILE A 421 -6.04 28.88 20.34
N ARG A 422 -7.11 28.17 20.69
CA ARG A 422 -7.10 27.24 21.81
C ARG A 422 -7.64 25.88 21.41
N ARG A 423 -7.30 24.88 22.20
CA ARG A 423 -7.90 23.55 22.09
C ARG A 423 -9.43 23.63 22.24
N GLY A 424 -10.14 23.00 21.33
CA GLY A 424 -11.60 23.00 21.28
C GLY A 424 -12.19 24.04 20.34
N ASP A 425 -11.42 25.04 19.89
CA ASP A 425 -11.87 25.95 18.83
C ASP A 425 -12.08 25.21 17.52
N VAL A 426 -12.93 25.75 16.66
CA VAL A 426 -13.10 25.25 15.28
C VAL A 426 -12.57 26.28 14.31
N ILE A 427 -11.66 25.86 13.44
CA ILE A 427 -11.01 26.69 12.42
C ILE A 427 -11.66 26.44 11.07
N VAL A 428 -12.05 27.49 10.39
CA VAL A 428 -12.50 27.47 9.00
C VAL A 428 -11.54 28.30 8.15
N PHE A 429 -10.91 27.64 7.16
CA PHE A 429 -10.02 28.33 6.22
C PHE A 429 -10.86 28.99 5.14
N GLN A 430 -10.73 30.32 4.97
CA GLN A 430 -11.56 31.07 4.04
C GLN A 430 -11.16 30.93 2.56
N ASP A 431 -9.90 30.58 2.32
CA ASP A 431 -9.33 30.49 0.97
C ASP A 431 -9.39 29.07 0.37
N THR A 432 -10.09 28.13 1.00
CA THR A 432 -10.17 26.74 0.54
C THR A 432 -11.47 26.06 0.98
N ASP A 433 -12.00 25.23 0.11
CA ASP A 433 -13.15 24.35 0.41
C ASP A 433 -12.70 22.98 0.98
N SER A 434 -11.50 22.92 1.58
CA SER A 434 -10.99 21.68 2.14
C SER A 434 -11.84 21.22 3.31
N CYS A 435 -12.36 20.00 3.23
CA CYS A 435 -13.23 19.40 4.24
C CYS A 435 -12.53 18.31 5.04
N THR A 436 -11.46 17.74 4.51
CA THR A 436 -10.69 16.66 5.16
C THR A 436 -9.24 17.06 5.37
N SER A 437 -8.59 16.42 6.34
CA SER A 437 -7.17 16.68 6.64
C SER A 437 -6.22 16.46 5.44
N PRO A 438 -6.40 15.41 4.59
CA PRO A 438 -5.60 15.29 3.38
C PRO A 438 -5.82 16.40 2.34
N GLN A 439 -7.05 16.92 2.24
CA GLN A 439 -7.33 18.07 1.36
C GLN A 439 -6.68 19.34 1.87
N LEU A 440 -6.75 19.57 3.19
CA LEU A 440 -6.05 20.70 3.82
C LEU A 440 -4.54 20.59 3.58
N GLU A 441 -3.95 19.41 3.73
CA GLU A 441 -2.53 19.20 3.49
C GLU A 441 -2.13 19.52 2.05
N ASN A 442 -2.93 19.10 1.06
CA ASN A 442 -2.70 19.46 -0.34
C ASN A 442 -2.78 20.96 -0.58
N TYR A 443 -3.72 21.64 0.09
CA TYR A 443 -3.80 23.10 0.05
C TYR A 443 -2.55 23.76 0.66
N LEU A 444 -2.10 23.32 1.84
CA LEU A 444 -0.88 23.80 2.48
C LEU A 444 0.36 23.59 1.59
N LEU A 445 0.48 22.41 0.96
CA LEU A 445 1.54 22.16 -0.01
C LEU A 445 1.47 23.09 -1.23
N SER A 446 0.27 23.46 -1.69
CA SER A 446 0.13 24.42 -2.79
C SER A 446 0.65 25.81 -2.43
N LEU A 447 0.49 26.23 -1.16
CA LEU A 447 1.08 27.46 -0.65
C LEU A 447 2.61 27.35 -0.58
N GLY A 448 3.12 26.20 -0.14
CA GLY A 448 4.55 25.89 -0.14
C GLY A 448 5.15 25.93 -1.54
N TRP A 449 4.43 25.42 -2.55
CA TRP A 449 4.83 25.51 -3.95
C TRP A 449 4.96 26.98 -4.41
N GLY A 450 3.95 27.82 -4.12
CA GLY A 450 3.98 29.24 -4.44
C GLY A 450 5.14 30.00 -3.75
N TYR A 451 5.46 29.61 -2.50
CA TYR A 451 6.61 30.13 -1.78
C TYR A 451 7.94 29.77 -2.46
N LEU A 452 8.11 28.50 -2.86
CA LEU A 452 9.32 28.03 -3.55
C LEU A 452 9.52 28.69 -4.93
N GLN A 453 8.43 29.06 -5.60
CA GLN A 453 8.46 29.81 -6.85
C GLN A 453 8.78 31.31 -6.67
N GLY A 454 8.83 31.79 -5.42
CA GLY A 454 9.02 33.23 -5.14
C GLY A 454 7.79 34.09 -5.42
N ILE A 455 6.63 33.47 -5.68
CA ILE A 455 5.36 34.19 -5.97
C ILE A 455 4.79 34.79 -4.68
N ARG A 456 4.99 34.12 -3.54
CA ARG A 456 4.47 34.54 -2.23
C ARG A 456 5.61 34.52 -1.20
N LEU A 457 6.27 35.64 -1.01
CA LEU A 457 7.31 35.81 0.02
C LEU A 457 6.70 35.93 1.43
N THR A 458 5.47 36.41 1.53
CA THR A 458 4.65 36.48 2.75
C THR A 458 3.25 35.99 2.37
N ALA A 459 2.86 34.86 2.89
CA ALA A 459 1.49 34.38 2.71
C ALA A 459 0.81 34.45 4.08
N ASP A 460 -0.29 35.19 4.13
CA ASP A 460 -1.16 35.22 5.30
C ASP A 460 -2.38 34.39 4.97
N LEU A 461 -2.76 33.47 5.88
CA LEU A 461 -4.01 32.74 5.77
C LEU A 461 -5.11 33.52 6.46
N LYS A 462 -6.26 33.60 5.79
CA LYS A 462 -7.48 34.08 6.43
C LYS A 462 -8.22 32.89 7.02
N VAL A 463 -8.38 32.92 8.32
CA VAL A 463 -9.09 31.89 9.05
C VAL A 463 -10.20 32.50 9.90
N GLU A 464 -11.33 31.81 9.97
CA GLU A 464 -12.39 32.11 10.90
C GLU A 464 -12.26 31.16 12.08
N VAL A 465 -12.12 31.68 13.29
CA VAL A 465 -12.03 30.93 14.53
C VAL A 465 -13.39 30.98 15.21
N HIS A 466 -13.99 29.80 15.43
CA HIS A 466 -15.19 29.65 16.22
C HIS A 466 -14.78 29.21 17.63
N ASN A 467 -14.84 30.12 18.57
CA ASN A 467 -14.66 29.79 19.99
C ASN A 467 -15.97 29.23 20.53
N LEU A 468 -15.97 27.93 20.81
CA LEU A 468 -17.19 27.22 21.24
C LEU A 468 -17.52 27.51 22.70
N MET A 469 -16.54 27.87 23.54
CA MET A 469 -16.78 28.18 24.95
C MET A 469 -17.47 29.52 25.14
N ASP A 470 -17.00 30.53 24.44
CA ASP A 470 -17.49 31.90 24.56
C ASP A 470 -18.54 32.24 23.48
N SER A 471 -18.86 31.28 22.60
CA SER A 471 -19.85 31.37 21.53
C SER A 471 -19.68 32.57 20.59
N TYR A 472 -18.43 32.93 20.28
CA TYR A 472 -18.15 33.98 19.33
C TYR A 472 -17.32 33.47 18.13
N ARG A 473 -17.35 34.26 17.05
CA ARG A 473 -16.58 33.99 15.82
C ARG A 473 -15.71 35.20 15.53
N GLU A 474 -14.48 34.92 15.16
CA GLU A 474 -13.51 35.94 14.81
C GLU A 474 -12.79 35.57 13.53
N SER A 475 -12.63 36.54 12.63
CA SER A 475 -11.79 36.37 11.43
C SER A 475 -10.41 36.92 11.73
N ILE A 476 -9.42 36.07 11.65
CA ILE A 476 -8.02 36.41 11.93
C ILE A 476 -7.13 36.21 10.71
N THR A 477 -6.07 37.02 10.62
CA THR A 477 -5.02 36.84 9.64
C THR A 477 -3.89 36.05 10.29
N PHE A 478 -3.66 34.82 9.80
CA PHE A 478 -2.65 33.92 10.30
C PHE A 478 -1.38 34.03 9.47
N PRO A 479 -0.28 34.64 10.00
CA PRO A 479 0.98 34.76 9.28
C PRO A 479 1.66 33.40 9.14
N LEU A 480 2.00 33.02 7.91
CA LEU A 480 2.62 31.73 7.62
C LEU A 480 4.14 31.77 7.77
N GLN A 481 4.64 30.79 8.47
CA GLN A 481 6.05 30.40 8.48
C GLN A 481 6.18 29.08 7.70
N PHE A 482 7.17 28.98 6.80
CA PHE A 482 7.39 27.78 6.01
C PHE A 482 8.49 26.94 6.63
N SER A 483 8.21 25.64 6.78
CA SER A 483 9.21 24.65 7.15
C SER A 483 9.95 24.19 5.92
N ASP A 484 11.26 24.09 6.04
CA ASP A 484 12.15 23.45 5.08
C ASP A 484 12.52 22.05 5.59
N ALA A 485 11.51 21.21 5.76
CA ALA A 485 11.61 19.89 6.38
C ALA A 485 12.37 18.85 5.52
N SER A 486 13.09 19.31 4.50
CA SER A 486 13.91 18.44 3.65
C SER A 486 15.38 18.60 4.00
N ARG A 487 16.01 17.51 4.49
CA ARG A 487 17.48 17.46 4.49
C ARG A 487 17.91 16.91 3.13
N ARG A 488 18.66 17.71 2.37
CA ARG A 488 19.42 17.24 1.21
C ARG A 488 20.64 16.50 1.76
N VAL A 489 20.85 15.30 1.24
CA VAL A 489 22.11 14.58 1.47
C VAL A 489 23.08 15.03 0.40
N ASP A 490 24.10 15.81 0.78
CA ASP A 490 25.17 16.26 -0.11
C ASP A 490 26.12 15.12 -0.47
#